data_00d6dd80acbc190f0611fa66fdf1dbf7
#
_entry.id   00d6dd80acbc190f0611fa66fdf1dbf7
#
_cell.length_a   1.000
_cell.length_b   1.000
_cell.length_c   1.000
_cell.angle_alpha   90.00
_cell.angle_beta   90.00
_cell.angle_gamma   90.00
#
_symmetry.space_group_name_H-M   'P 1'
#
loop_
_entity.id
_entity.type
_entity.pdbx_description
1 polymer ?
#
loop_
_entity_poly.entity_id
_entity_poly.type
_entity_poly.pdbx_seq_one_letter_code
_entity_poly.pdbx_strand_id
1 'polypeptide(L)'
;ETDWNRLRKTQGMTDTGLTSKGLRQARRMGARVRNMHIQCVFSSPLSRALATANAIASIVKAPVATDSDLREIAFGEWEGLTFDEIGERYPEELKLWNTDPHLCAPPGKAETLMQVAERSSRFLSRVRKEYDGKTVVAVSHSVPCKAMVALSIGLPLSRIHSLRMDNASMSIIDFYEDRAVLRLFNDTTH
;
A
#
# COMPACT_ATOMS: atom_id res chain seq x y z
N GLU A 1 -0.61 12.13 2.86
CA GLU A 1 0.31 12.42 3.99
C GLU A 1 -0.45 12.46 5.31
N THR A 2 0.12 11.86 6.37
CA THR A 2 -0.33 11.95 7.77
C THR A 2 0.71 12.72 8.59
N ASP A 3 0.40 13.07 9.85
CA ASP A 3 1.39 13.69 10.75
C ASP A 3 2.56 12.74 11.05
N TRP A 4 2.32 11.42 11.14
CA TRP A 4 3.40 10.45 11.34
C TRP A 4 4.32 10.33 10.12
N ASN A 5 3.81 10.53 8.88
CA ASN A 5 4.70 10.67 7.73
C ASN A 5 5.63 11.88 7.85
N ARG A 6 5.12 13.03 8.32
CA ARG A 6 5.96 14.23 8.55
C ARG A 6 7.02 14.01 9.62
N LEU A 7 6.68 13.26 10.66
CA LEU A 7 7.58 12.90 11.76
C LEU A 7 8.47 11.70 11.44
N ARG A 8 8.36 11.10 10.24
CA ARG A 8 9.07 9.89 9.80
C ARG A 8 8.86 8.70 10.73
N LYS A 9 7.70 8.62 11.38
CA LYS A 9 7.33 7.52 12.27
C LYS A 9 6.67 6.38 11.50
N THR A 10 7.01 5.16 11.87
CA THR A 10 6.39 3.94 11.38
C THR A 10 4.95 3.87 11.87
N GLN A 11 3.99 3.66 10.95
CA GLN A 11 2.56 3.72 11.30
C GLN A 11 1.94 2.34 11.56
N GLY A 12 2.18 1.40 10.65
CA GLY A 12 1.58 0.08 10.74
C GLY A 12 0.06 0.11 10.84
N MET A 13 -0.47 -0.57 11.86
CA MET A 13 -1.90 -0.65 12.17
C MET A 13 -2.42 0.54 12.97
N THR A 14 -1.54 1.33 13.58
CA THR A 14 -1.95 2.55 14.28
C THR A 14 -2.64 3.50 13.31
N ASP A 15 -3.87 3.90 13.64
CA ASP A 15 -4.72 4.66 12.74
C ASP A 15 -4.53 6.16 12.96
N THR A 16 -3.88 6.79 11.99
CA THR A 16 -3.63 8.23 11.93
C THR A 16 -4.35 8.83 10.73
N GLY A 17 -5.04 9.96 10.95
CA GLY A 17 -5.78 10.64 9.88
C GLY A 17 -4.85 11.38 8.89
N LEU A 18 -5.43 11.78 7.75
CA LEU A 18 -4.74 12.61 6.76
C LEU A 18 -4.56 14.03 7.25
N THR A 19 -3.41 14.63 6.96
CA THR A 19 -3.22 16.09 7.06
C THR A 19 -4.02 16.82 5.98
N SER A 20 -4.14 18.15 6.10
CA SER A 20 -4.72 18.99 5.03
C SER A 20 -3.98 18.81 3.69
N LYS A 21 -2.65 18.56 3.73
CA LYS A 21 -1.87 18.22 2.54
C LYS A 21 -2.25 16.85 1.99
N GLY A 22 -2.41 15.84 2.87
CA GLY A 22 -2.86 14.51 2.48
C GLY A 22 -4.23 14.51 1.81
N LEU A 23 -5.17 15.30 2.31
CA LEU A 23 -6.49 15.48 1.68
C LEU A 23 -6.38 16.13 0.28
N ARG A 24 -5.49 17.11 0.10
CA ARG A 24 -5.24 17.68 -1.24
C ARG A 24 -4.61 16.66 -2.19
N GLN A 25 -3.66 15.87 -1.72
CA GLN A 25 -3.06 14.78 -2.50
C GLN A 25 -4.13 13.77 -2.94
N ALA A 26 -5.01 13.34 -2.05
CA ALA A 26 -6.10 12.42 -2.37
C ALA A 26 -7.04 12.96 -3.46
N ARG A 27 -7.40 14.26 -3.39
CA ARG A 27 -8.21 14.90 -4.44
C ARG A 27 -7.51 14.97 -5.80
N ARG A 28 -6.20 15.28 -5.81
CA ARG A 28 -5.40 15.29 -7.04
C ARG A 28 -5.33 13.90 -7.68
N MET A 29 -5.18 12.86 -6.84
CA MET A 29 -5.24 11.46 -7.30
C MET A 29 -6.59 11.17 -7.98
N GLY A 30 -7.71 11.55 -7.37
CA GLY A 30 -9.04 11.39 -7.98
C GLY A 30 -9.14 12.11 -9.33
N ALA A 31 -8.63 13.34 -9.43
CA ALA A 31 -8.60 14.08 -10.69
C ALA A 31 -7.72 13.39 -11.76
N ARG A 32 -6.61 12.77 -11.35
CA ARG A 32 -5.69 12.05 -12.24
C ARG A 32 -6.35 10.83 -12.89
N VAL A 33 -7.21 10.12 -12.16
CA VAL A 33 -7.88 8.89 -12.62
C VAL A 33 -9.31 9.11 -13.14
N ARG A 34 -9.80 10.36 -13.21
CA ARG A 34 -11.21 10.66 -13.53
C ARG A 34 -11.70 10.10 -14.87
N ASN A 35 -10.81 9.91 -15.85
CA ASN A 35 -11.14 9.43 -17.19
C ASN A 35 -10.88 7.92 -17.37
N MET A 36 -10.58 7.18 -16.30
CA MET A 36 -10.17 5.77 -16.38
C MET A 36 -11.31 4.76 -16.25
N HIS A 37 -12.59 5.19 -16.26
CA HIS A 37 -13.76 4.31 -16.13
C HIS A 37 -13.65 3.30 -14.97
N ILE A 38 -13.42 3.81 -13.77
CA ILE A 38 -13.24 3.00 -12.55
C ILE A 38 -14.55 2.33 -12.14
N GLN A 39 -14.54 0.99 -11.99
CA GLN A 39 -15.70 0.21 -11.58
C GLN A 39 -15.87 0.17 -10.06
N CYS A 40 -14.78 0.15 -9.30
CA CYS A 40 -14.78 0.10 -7.85
C CYS A 40 -13.49 0.71 -7.31
N VAL A 41 -13.58 1.35 -6.14
CA VAL A 41 -12.45 1.81 -5.35
C VAL A 41 -12.37 0.93 -4.10
N PHE A 42 -11.45 -0.03 -4.10
CA PHE A 42 -11.13 -0.81 -2.91
C PHE A 42 -10.26 0.00 -1.96
N SER A 43 -10.46 -0.16 -0.66
CA SER A 43 -9.69 0.56 0.36
C SER A 43 -9.32 -0.32 1.54
N SER A 44 -8.10 -0.16 2.02
CA SER A 44 -7.80 -0.51 3.41
C SER A 44 -8.82 0.13 4.36
N PRO A 45 -9.24 -0.56 5.45
CA PRO A 45 -10.16 0.02 6.44
C PRO A 45 -9.54 1.14 7.30
N LEU A 46 -8.21 1.33 7.26
CA LEU A 46 -7.55 2.38 8.03
C LEU A 46 -7.96 3.77 7.53
N SER A 47 -8.23 4.70 8.46
CA SER A 47 -8.87 5.98 8.18
C SER A 47 -8.17 6.80 7.10
N ARG A 48 -6.83 6.82 7.08
CA ARG A 48 -6.01 7.52 6.08
C ARG A 48 -6.21 7.00 4.65
N ALA A 49 -6.37 5.68 4.50
CA ALA A 49 -6.63 5.06 3.21
C ALA A 49 -8.10 5.26 2.81
N LEU A 50 -9.03 5.06 3.73
CA LEU A 50 -10.46 5.24 3.49
C LEU A 50 -10.80 6.68 3.10
N ALA A 51 -10.20 7.69 3.76
CA ALA A 51 -10.36 9.09 3.39
C ALA A 51 -9.83 9.37 1.97
N THR A 52 -8.71 8.75 1.59
CA THR A 52 -8.15 8.83 0.23
C THR A 52 -9.09 8.19 -0.78
N ALA A 53 -9.59 6.98 -0.50
CA ALA A 53 -10.52 6.25 -1.36
C ALA A 53 -11.83 7.03 -1.59
N ASN A 54 -12.40 7.59 -0.53
CA ASN A 54 -13.61 8.40 -0.63
C ASN A 54 -13.39 9.67 -1.48
N ALA A 55 -12.23 10.32 -1.36
CA ALA A 55 -11.89 11.48 -2.18
C ALA A 55 -11.76 11.11 -3.67
N ILE A 56 -11.16 9.96 -3.99
CA ILE A 56 -11.10 9.42 -5.36
C ILE A 56 -12.50 9.08 -5.86
N ALA A 57 -13.23 8.27 -5.11
CA ALA A 57 -14.56 7.76 -5.47
C ALA A 57 -15.57 8.88 -5.74
N SER A 58 -15.51 9.97 -4.98
CA SER A 58 -16.38 11.14 -5.17
C SER A 58 -16.18 11.81 -6.56
N ILE A 59 -14.97 11.73 -7.12
CA ILE A 59 -14.62 12.29 -8.42
C ILE A 59 -14.96 11.32 -9.55
N VAL A 60 -14.59 10.05 -9.42
CA VAL A 60 -14.81 9.04 -10.46
C VAL A 60 -16.22 8.45 -10.44
N LYS A 61 -17.03 8.76 -9.41
CA LYS A 61 -18.40 8.26 -9.21
C LYS A 61 -18.51 6.74 -9.14
N ALA A 62 -17.52 6.09 -8.52
CA ALA A 62 -17.48 4.66 -8.29
C ALA A 62 -17.78 4.32 -6.82
N PRO A 63 -18.33 3.12 -6.53
CA PRO A 63 -18.53 2.66 -5.15
C PRO A 63 -17.19 2.44 -4.45
N VAL A 64 -17.18 2.59 -3.11
CA VAL A 64 -16.06 2.23 -2.25
C VAL A 64 -16.35 0.92 -1.53
N ALA A 65 -15.43 -0.02 -1.59
CA ALA A 65 -15.47 -1.27 -0.83
C ALA A 65 -14.23 -1.38 0.07
N THR A 66 -14.44 -1.60 1.36
CA THR A 66 -13.32 -1.83 2.30
C THR A 66 -12.86 -3.28 2.24
N ASP A 67 -11.55 -3.48 2.33
CA ASP A 67 -10.94 -4.80 2.29
C ASP A 67 -9.78 -4.90 3.30
N SER A 68 -9.88 -5.85 4.22
CA SER A 68 -8.87 -6.07 5.24
C SER A 68 -7.53 -6.56 4.70
N ASP A 69 -7.52 -7.20 3.52
CA ASP A 69 -6.28 -7.64 2.88
C ASP A 69 -5.42 -6.46 2.38
N LEU A 70 -5.99 -5.26 2.29
CA LEU A 70 -5.29 -4.03 1.92
C LEU A 70 -4.68 -3.25 3.10
N ARG A 71 -4.77 -3.72 4.35
CA ARG A 71 -4.19 -3.06 5.53
C ARG A 71 -2.67 -2.92 5.41
N GLU A 72 -2.09 -1.94 6.10
CA GLU A 72 -0.63 -1.87 6.25
C GLU A 72 -0.13 -3.09 7.03
N ILE A 73 1.14 -3.41 6.90
CA ILE A 73 1.80 -4.41 7.76
C ILE A 73 1.68 -3.96 9.23
N ALA A 74 1.35 -4.89 10.12
CA ALA A 74 1.47 -4.64 11.55
C ALA A 74 2.95 -4.64 11.92
N PHE A 75 3.48 -3.48 12.31
CA PHE A 75 4.87 -3.32 12.70
C PHE A 75 5.14 -3.61 14.18
N GLY A 76 4.10 -3.95 14.97
CA GLY A 76 4.25 -4.29 16.39
C GLY A 76 4.90 -3.17 17.18
N GLU A 77 5.99 -3.46 17.88
CA GLU A 77 6.70 -2.50 18.75
C GLU A 77 7.44 -1.39 17.98
N TRP A 78 7.55 -1.49 16.66
CA TRP A 78 8.12 -0.41 15.84
C TRP A 78 7.12 0.72 15.57
N GLU A 79 5.82 0.50 15.82
CA GLU A 79 4.80 1.54 15.58
C GLU A 79 5.03 2.76 16.48
N GLY A 80 5.02 3.95 15.89
CA GLY A 80 5.31 5.21 16.56
C GLY A 80 6.79 5.58 16.67
N LEU A 81 7.71 4.68 16.31
CA LEU A 81 9.14 4.94 16.27
C LEU A 81 9.60 5.41 14.88
N THR A 82 10.64 6.22 14.85
CA THR A 82 11.41 6.48 13.63
C THR A 82 12.37 5.32 13.34
N PHE A 83 12.90 5.23 12.12
CA PHE A 83 13.88 4.19 11.79
C PHE A 83 15.20 4.35 12.59
N ASP A 84 15.56 5.57 12.99
CA ASP A 84 16.73 5.82 13.87
C ASP A 84 16.47 5.23 15.25
N GLU A 85 15.30 5.50 15.86
CA GLU A 85 14.90 4.94 17.16
C GLU A 85 14.76 3.40 17.10
N ILE A 86 14.30 2.84 15.97
CA ILE A 86 14.25 1.40 15.74
C ILE A 86 15.67 0.83 15.69
N GLY A 87 16.61 1.51 15.01
CA GLY A 87 18.01 1.09 14.93
C GLY A 87 18.73 1.09 16.27
N GLU A 88 18.36 2.02 17.16
CA GLU A 88 18.90 2.07 18.52
C GLU A 88 18.34 0.95 19.42
N ARG A 89 17.03 0.62 19.28
CA ARG A 89 16.35 -0.33 20.17
C ARG A 89 16.37 -1.77 19.66
N TYR A 90 16.34 -1.95 18.35
CA TYR A 90 16.18 -3.23 17.65
C TYR A 90 17.17 -3.37 16.47
N PRO A 91 18.49 -3.24 16.72
CA PRO A 91 19.49 -3.18 15.64
C PRO A 91 19.56 -4.44 14.79
N GLU A 92 19.40 -5.62 15.38
CA GLU A 92 19.48 -6.89 14.65
C GLU A 92 18.23 -7.11 13.78
N GLU A 93 17.05 -6.81 14.31
CA GLU A 93 15.80 -6.92 13.57
C GLU A 93 15.74 -5.91 12.43
N LEU A 94 16.22 -4.67 12.65
CA LEU A 94 16.29 -3.66 11.58
C LEU A 94 17.30 -4.06 10.51
N LYS A 95 18.43 -4.63 10.89
CA LYS A 95 19.41 -5.17 9.94
C LYS A 95 18.77 -6.25 9.07
N LEU A 96 18.08 -7.21 9.70
CA LEU A 96 17.40 -8.30 8.99
C LEU A 96 16.29 -7.75 8.07
N TRP A 97 15.50 -6.77 8.54
CA TRP A 97 14.49 -6.08 7.72
C TRP A 97 15.10 -5.47 6.46
N ASN A 98 16.30 -4.90 6.55
CA ASN A 98 16.96 -4.25 5.41
C ASN A 98 17.63 -5.23 4.45
N THR A 99 18.13 -6.38 4.94
CA THR A 99 18.87 -7.35 4.12
C THR A 99 17.98 -8.49 3.60
N ASP A 100 17.15 -9.06 4.48
CA ASP A 100 16.33 -10.23 4.23
C ASP A 100 14.91 -10.05 4.83
N PRO A 101 14.13 -9.07 4.31
CA PRO A 101 12.85 -8.67 4.91
C PRO A 101 11.82 -9.81 5.01
N HIS A 102 11.94 -10.83 4.15
CA HIS A 102 11.05 -11.99 4.17
C HIS A 102 11.30 -12.93 5.37
N LEU A 103 12.47 -12.82 6.02
CA LEU A 103 12.82 -13.55 7.23
C LEU A 103 12.58 -12.73 8.51
N CYS A 104 12.34 -11.42 8.37
CA CYS A 104 12.13 -10.53 9.50
C CYS A 104 10.67 -10.58 9.99
N ALA A 105 10.51 -10.66 11.32
CA ALA A 105 9.29 -10.30 12.01
C ALA A 105 9.64 -9.20 13.02
N PRO A 106 9.13 -7.98 12.89
CA PRO A 106 9.30 -6.96 13.93
C PRO A 106 8.81 -7.47 15.29
N PRO A 107 9.36 -7.00 16.43
CA PRO A 107 8.96 -7.48 17.74
C PRO A 107 7.49 -7.22 18.08
N GLY A 108 6.94 -8.02 18.98
CA GLY A 108 5.55 -7.89 19.45
C GLY A 108 4.55 -8.57 18.53
N LYS A 109 3.33 -8.01 18.46
CA LYS A 109 2.24 -8.53 17.62
C LYS A 109 2.37 -8.03 16.16
N ALA A 110 3.48 -8.33 15.52
CA ALA A 110 3.77 -7.91 14.16
C ALA A 110 3.36 -8.94 13.10
N GLU A 111 3.20 -8.47 11.87
CA GLU A 111 3.05 -9.30 10.67
C GLU A 111 4.42 -9.54 10.03
N THR A 112 4.63 -10.71 9.45
CA THR A 112 5.76 -10.96 8.54
C THR A 112 5.45 -10.46 7.13
N LEU A 113 6.48 -10.18 6.34
CA LEU A 113 6.29 -9.84 4.93
C LEU A 113 5.59 -10.97 4.15
N MET A 114 5.81 -12.23 4.52
CA MET A 114 5.13 -13.37 3.90
C MET A 114 3.61 -13.32 4.13
N GLN A 115 3.17 -13.02 5.35
CA GLN A 115 1.73 -12.85 5.65
C GLN A 115 1.11 -11.70 4.86
N VAL A 116 1.85 -10.58 4.70
CA VAL A 116 1.40 -9.48 3.84
C VAL A 116 1.29 -9.93 2.38
N ALA A 117 2.27 -10.68 1.89
CA ALA A 117 2.25 -11.21 0.52
C ALA A 117 1.08 -12.18 0.29
N GLU A 118 0.80 -13.07 1.23
CA GLU A 118 -0.34 -14.00 1.16
C GLU A 118 -1.68 -13.27 1.04
N ARG A 119 -1.94 -12.27 1.92
CA ARG A 119 -3.20 -11.50 1.84
C ARG A 119 -3.25 -10.62 0.58
N SER A 120 -2.12 -10.05 0.13
CA SER A 120 -2.04 -9.32 -1.13
C SER A 120 -2.35 -10.21 -2.33
N SER A 121 -1.86 -11.45 -2.33
CA SER A 121 -2.17 -12.46 -3.35
C SER A 121 -3.65 -12.83 -3.37
N ARG A 122 -4.28 -13.02 -2.19
CA ARG A 122 -5.73 -13.26 -2.10
C ARG A 122 -6.54 -12.11 -2.70
N PHE A 123 -6.18 -10.87 -2.34
CA PHE A 123 -6.82 -9.68 -2.90
C PHE A 123 -6.71 -9.64 -4.43
N LEU A 124 -5.49 -9.78 -4.97
CA LEU A 124 -5.24 -9.77 -6.42
C LEU A 124 -6.02 -10.87 -7.15
N SER A 125 -6.01 -12.09 -6.62
CA SER A 125 -6.72 -13.23 -7.21
C SER A 125 -8.22 -13.01 -7.28
N ARG A 126 -8.81 -12.48 -6.19
CA ARG A 126 -10.24 -12.15 -6.14
C ARG A 126 -10.59 -11.06 -7.13
N VAL A 127 -9.86 -9.95 -7.14
CA VAL A 127 -10.11 -8.81 -8.02
C VAL A 127 -9.98 -9.22 -9.50
N ARG A 128 -8.94 -9.98 -9.86
CA ARG A 128 -8.78 -10.49 -11.21
C ARG A 128 -9.94 -11.34 -11.68
N LYS A 129 -10.50 -12.17 -10.79
CA LYS A 129 -11.65 -13.04 -11.10
C LYS A 129 -12.97 -12.26 -11.23
N GLU A 130 -13.22 -11.32 -10.31
CA GLU A 130 -14.51 -10.62 -10.21
C GLU A 130 -14.60 -9.39 -11.13
N TYR A 131 -13.46 -8.82 -11.49
CA TYR A 131 -13.37 -7.58 -12.29
C TYR A 131 -12.58 -7.77 -13.58
N ASP A 132 -12.68 -8.96 -14.18
CA ASP A 132 -12.06 -9.23 -15.48
C ASP A 132 -12.51 -8.22 -16.54
N GLY A 133 -11.56 -7.72 -17.34
CA GLY A 133 -11.80 -6.67 -18.34
C GLY A 133 -12.22 -5.31 -17.76
N LYS A 134 -12.13 -5.10 -16.43
CA LYS A 134 -12.48 -3.84 -15.74
C LYS A 134 -11.26 -3.16 -15.15
N THR A 135 -11.42 -1.86 -14.88
CA THR A 135 -10.43 -1.09 -14.14
C THR A 135 -10.93 -0.82 -12.72
N VAL A 136 -10.12 -1.13 -11.73
CA VAL A 136 -10.38 -0.85 -10.31
C VAL A 136 -9.23 -0.03 -9.72
N VAL A 137 -9.52 0.66 -8.63
CA VAL A 137 -8.50 1.33 -7.81
C VAL A 137 -8.37 0.58 -6.49
N ALA A 138 -7.14 0.29 -6.05
CA ALA A 138 -6.85 -0.20 -4.72
C ALA A 138 -6.07 0.86 -3.94
N VAL A 139 -6.66 1.36 -2.86
CA VAL A 139 -6.03 2.32 -1.95
C VAL A 139 -5.52 1.56 -0.74
N SER A 140 -4.20 1.52 -0.62
CA SER A 140 -3.50 0.72 0.37
C SER A 140 -2.30 1.50 0.93
N HIS A 141 -1.27 0.81 1.37
CA HIS A 141 -0.12 1.37 2.06
C HIS A 141 1.18 0.86 1.42
N SER A 142 2.31 1.35 1.94
CA SER A 142 3.61 1.12 1.31
C SER A 142 3.94 -0.37 1.15
N VAL A 143 3.89 -1.16 2.22
CA VAL A 143 4.34 -2.56 2.16
C VAL A 143 3.39 -3.43 1.32
N PRO A 144 2.05 -3.41 1.53
CA PRO A 144 1.16 -4.21 0.68
C PRO A 144 1.15 -3.76 -0.79
N CYS A 145 1.30 -2.45 -1.10
CA CYS A 145 1.44 -2.00 -2.49
C CYS A 145 2.71 -2.57 -3.15
N LYS A 146 3.85 -2.53 -2.44
CA LYS A 146 5.08 -3.16 -2.92
C LYS A 146 4.91 -4.67 -3.11
N ALA A 147 4.24 -5.36 -2.17
CA ALA A 147 3.97 -6.79 -2.26
C ALA A 147 3.10 -7.13 -3.48
N MET A 148 2.01 -6.36 -3.72
CA MET A 148 1.16 -6.54 -4.89
C MET A 148 1.93 -6.35 -6.20
N VAL A 149 2.78 -5.31 -6.29
CA VAL A 149 3.65 -5.09 -7.46
C VAL A 149 4.62 -6.26 -7.62
N ALA A 150 5.36 -6.63 -6.57
CA ALA A 150 6.33 -7.72 -6.60
C ALA A 150 5.71 -9.04 -7.07
N LEU A 151 4.57 -9.43 -6.49
CA LEU A 151 3.83 -10.64 -6.88
C LEU A 151 3.37 -10.60 -8.34
N SER A 152 2.92 -9.43 -8.81
CA SER A 152 2.40 -9.30 -10.18
C SER A 152 3.47 -9.44 -11.25
N ILE A 153 4.70 -8.96 -10.99
CA ILE A 153 5.79 -8.99 -11.98
C ILE A 153 6.83 -10.09 -11.70
N GLY A 154 6.58 -10.97 -10.72
CA GLY A 154 7.50 -12.05 -10.36
C GLY A 154 8.79 -11.59 -9.68
N LEU A 155 8.79 -10.41 -9.02
CA LEU A 155 9.93 -9.94 -8.24
C LEU A 155 9.99 -10.70 -6.90
N PRO A 156 11.12 -11.35 -6.55
CA PRO A 156 11.26 -12.02 -5.26
C PRO A 156 11.04 -11.07 -4.09
N LEU A 157 10.34 -11.51 -3.05
CA LEU A 157 10.04 -10.70 -1.85
C LEU A 157 11.32 -10.25 -1.11
N SER A 158 12.41 -10.99 -1.21
CA SER A 158 13.74 -10.58 -0.72
C SER A 158 14.24 -9.27 -1.37
N ARG A 159 13.66 -8.89 -2.52
CA ARG A 159 13.99 -7.65 -3.24
C ARG A 159 12.96 -6.53 -3.06
N ILE A 160 12.04 -6.65 -2.13
CA ILE A 160 10.93 -5.69 -1.96
C ILE A 160 11.43 -4.26 -1.68
N HIS A 161 12.60 -4.11 -1.05
CA HIS A 161 13.20 -2.79 -0.79
C HIS A 161 13.82 -2.14 -2.03
N SER A 162 13.95 -2.86 -3.14
CA SER A 162 14.28 -2.27 -4.45
C SER A 162 13.12 -1.45 -5.03
N LEU A 163 11.91 -1.61 -4.48
CA LEU A 163 10.73 -0.83 -4.85
C LEU A 163 10.59 0.36 -3.90
N ARG A 164 10.55 1.56 -4.46
CA ARG A 164 10.18 2.78 -3.72
C ARG A 164 8.68 3.02 -3.84
N MET A 165 8.03 3.46 -2.77
CA MET A 165 6.61 3.81 -2.77
C MET A 165 6.43 5.11 -1.98
N ASP A 166 6.06 6.17 -2.67
CA ASP A 166 5.85 7.49 -2.08
C ASP A 166 4.38 7.70 -1.69
N ASN A 167 4.12 8.64 -0.77
CA ASN A 167 2.76 8.96 -0.34
C ASN A 167 1.94 9.50 -1.51
N ALA A 168 0.73 8.97 -1.67
CA ALA A 168 -0.17 9.30 -2.77
C ALA A 168 0.45 9.07 -4.16
N SER A 169 1.37 8.14 -4.31
CA SER A 169 1.84 7.70 -5.61
C SER A 169 0.84 6.76 -6.27
N MET A 170 0.89 6.69 -7.59
CA MET A 170 0.10 5.79 -8.43
C MET A 170 0.99 4.77 -9.12
N SER A 171 0.57 3.51 -9.06
CA SER A 171 1.12 2.44 -9.90
C SER A 171 -0.01 1.78 -10.67
N ILE A 172 0.25 1.37 -11.91
CA ILE A 172 -0.74 0.72 -12.78
C ILE A 172 -0.18 -0.61 -13.23
N ILE A 173 -0.97 -1.66 -13.00
CA ILE A 173 -0.66 -3.02 -13.44
C ILE A 173 -1.79 -3.47 -14.35
N ASP A 174 -1.46 -3.83 -15.58
CA ASP A 174 -2.37 -4.45 -16.52
C ASP A 174 -2.21 -5.96 -16.44
N PHE A 175 -3.31 -6.66 -16.19
CA PHE A 175 -3.34 -8.13 -16.14
C PHE A 175 -3.87 -8.69 -17.44
N TYR A 176 -3.14 -9.64 -18.00
CA TYR A 176 -3.50 -10.45 -19.16
C TYR A 176 -3.68 -11.89 -18.71
N GLU A 177 -4.10 -12.75 -19.61
CA GLU A 177 -4.32 -14.18 -19.32
C GLU A 177 -3.03 -14.87 -18.82
N ASP A 178 -1.91 -14.60 -19.48
CA ASP A 178 -0.61 -15.27 -19.28
C ASP A 178 0.42 -14.42 -18.52
N ARG A 179 0.18 -13.11 -18.32
CA ARG A 179 1.17 -12.21 -17.72
C ARG A 179 0.54 -10.99 -17.06
N ALA A 180 1.36 -10.28 -16.27
CA ALA A 180 1.06 -8.92 -15.81
C ALA A 180 2.12 -7.93 -16.33
N VAL A 181 1.72 -6.71 -16.60
CA VAL A 181 2.58 -5.62 -17.06
C VAL A 181 2.49 -4.45 -16.10
N LEU A 182 3.60 -4.08 -15.49
CA LEU A 182 3.71 -2.85 -14.70
C LEU A 182 3.88 -1.67 -15.65
N ARG A 183 2.77 -1.01 -15.99
CA ARG A 183 2.73 0.09 -16.95
C ARG A 183 3.18 1.42 -16.38
N LEU A 184 2.95 1.63 -15.09
CA LEU A 184 3.34 2.83 -14.35
C LEU A 184 3.76 2.41 -12.95
N PHE A 185 4.82 3.05 -12.42
CA PHE A 185 5.29 2.77 -11.07
C PHE A 185 5.62 4.06 -10.33
N ASN A 186 5.05 4.20 -9.12
CA ASN A 186 5.35 5.27 -8.17
C ASN A 186 5.23 6.69 -8.74
N ASP A 187 4.25 6.95 -9.62
CA ASP A 187 4.01 8.26 -10.20
C ASP A 187 3.39 9.22 -9.16
N THR A 188 4.01 10.38 -8.98
CA THR A 188 3.57 11.46 -8.08
C THR A 188 3.32 12.78 -8.82
N THR A 189 3.21 12.76 -10.15
CA THR A 189 3.14 13.96 -11.02
C THR A 189 1.76 14.63 -11.08
N HIS A 190 0.83 14.24 -10.24
CA HIS A 190 -0.53 14.79 -10.15
C HIS A 190 -0.70 15.87 -9.08
#